data_5b65f378810fc63a323a657a08f87b45
#
_entry.id   5b65f378810fc63a323a657a08f87b45
#
_cell.length_a   1.000
_cell.length_b   1.000
_cell.length_c   1.000
_cell.angle_alpha   90.00
_cell.angle_beta   90.00
_cell.angle_gamma   90.00
#
_symmetry.space_group_name_H-M   'P 1'
#
loop_
_entity.id
_entity.type
_entity.pdbx_description
1 polymer ?
#
loop_
_entity_poly.entity_id
_entity_poly.type
_entity_poly.pdbx_seq_one_letter_code
_entity_poly.pdbx_strand_id
1 'polypeptide(L)'
;MEPAIRVEHLQVKRGGRTVVADVSFTVPSGSLVGLLGPSGCGKTTLMRSLVGTQIVAGGSVELFGQPAGSPALRSQVGYVTQAPSVYADLTVSENLRYFATVLAVPPTAADRVINDVGLGRHTDTVVGRLSGGEQARVSLATALLGSPRLLVLDEPTVGLDPLLRRDLWVLFAALASSGTTLIVSSHVMEEAERCQRLLLMRDGQILADDSPEALLARTGSTDFESAFIALIENPST
;
A
#
# COMPACT_ATOMS: atom_id res chain seq x y z
N MET A 1 -7.63 -13.99 16.45
CA MET A 1 -8.21 -12.83 15.75
C MET A 1 -8.15 -13.11 14.25
N GLU A 2 -9.17 -12.73 13.53
CA GLU A 2 -9.22 -12.88 12.07
C GLU A 2 -8.18 -11.96 11.42
N PRO A 3 -7.37 -12.45 10.45
CA PRO A 3 -6.39 -11.61 9.76
C PRO A 3 -7.09 -10.54 8.92
N ALA A 4 -6.44 -9.38 8.76
CA ALA A 4 -6.93 -8.34 7.86
C ALA A 4 -6.84 -8.76 6.39
N ILE A 5 -5.78 -9.50 6.04
CA ILE A 5 -5.55 -10.05 4.69
C ILE A 5 -5.23 -11.54 4.83
N ARG A 6 -5.87 -12.35 3.99
CA ARG A 6 -5.53 -13.76 3.74
C ARG A 6 -5.42 -13.98 2.26
N VAL A 7 -4.27 -14.47 1.82
CA VAL A 7 -3.99 -14.85 0.43
C VAL A 7 -3.60 -16.32 0.42
N GLU A 8 -4.26 -17.11 -0.41
CA GLU A 8 -4.01 -18.56 -0.52
C GLU A 8 -3.82 -18.95 -1.98
N HIS A 9 -2.66 -19.50 -2.30
CA HIS A 9 -2.29 -20.02 -3.62
C HIS A 9 -2.60 -19.07 -4.79
N LEU A 10 -2.46 -17.76 -4.57
CA LEU A 10 -2.81 -16.74 -5.55
C LEU A 10 -1.97 -16.89 -6.82
N GLN A 11 -2.65 -17.00 -7.94
CA GLN A 11 -2.05 -16.99 -9.27
C GLN A 11 -2.68 -15.93 -10.14
N VAL A 12 -1.85 -15.11 -10.79
CA VAL A 12 -2.30 -14.09 -11.75
C VAL A 12 -1.54 -14.22 -13.05
N LYS A 13 -2.29 -14.23 -14.16
CA LYS A 13 -1.73 -14.24 -15.52
C LYS A 13 -2.12 -12.96 -16.26
N ARG A 14 -1.18 -12.38 -16.99
CA ARG A 14 -1.39 -11.21 -17.87
C ARG A 14 -0.74 -11.45 -19.22
N GLY A 15 -1.50 -11.30 -20.30
CA GLY A 15 -0.98 -11.55 -21.66
C GLY A 15 -0.38 -12.95 -21.84
N GLY A 16 -0.95 -13.98 -21.22
CA GLY A 16 -0.46 -15.36 -21.25
C GLY A 16 0.76 -15.66 -20.35
N ARG A 17 1.33 -14.65 -19.68
CA ARG A 17 2.47 -14.84 -18.76
C ARG A 17 1.99 -14.85 -17.30
N THR A 18 2.56 -15.73 -16.48
CA THR A 18 2.36 -15.73 -15.04
C THR A 18 3.11 -14.54 -14.43
N VAL A 19 2.39 -13.68 -13.72
CA VAL A 19 2.93 -12.47 -13.06
C VAL A 19 2.97 -12.65 -11.55
N VAL A 20 2.02 -13.42 -10.99
CA VAL A 20 2.03 -13.87 -9.59
C VAL A 20 1.88 -15.37 -9.63
N ALA A 21 2.79 -16.09 -8.95
CA ALA A 21 2.93 -17.54 -9.06
C ALA A 21 2.85 -18.18 -7.67
N ASP A 22 1.66 -18.67 -7.31
CA ASP A 22 1.40 -19.44 -6.08
C ASP A 22 1.81 -18.69 -4.78
N VAL A 23 1.29 -17.47 -4.61
CA VAL A 23 1.59 -16.64 -3.45
C VAL A 23 0.58 -16.93 -2.33
N SER A 24 1.09 -17.20 -1.12
CA SER A 24 0.27 -17.38 0.09
C SER A 24 0.88 -16.62 1.26
N PHE A 25 0.08 -15.80 1.95
CA PHE A 25 0.45 -15.12 3.19
C PHE A 25 -0.78 -14.63 3.93
N THR A 26 -0.59 -14.22 5.20
CA THR A 26 -1.64 -13.56 6.00
C THR A 26 -1.08 -12.27 6.60
N VAL A 27 -1.93 -11.25 6.80
CA VAL A 27 -1.55 -10.00 7.47
C VAL A 27 -2.48 -9.80 8.68
N PRO A 28 -1.94 -9.69 9.91
CA PRO A 28 -2.73 -9.35 11.07
C PRO A 28 -3.33 -7.95 10.98
N SER A 29 -4.47 -7.72 11.65
CA SER A 29 -5.07 -6.38 11.74
C SER A 29 -4.17 -5.42 12.52
N GLY A 30 -4.10 -4.15 12.08
CA GLY A 30 -3.30 -3.10 12.71
C GLY A 30 -1.80 -3.19 12.42
N SER A 31 -1.37 -4.01 11.44
CA SER A 31 0.05 -4.15 11.06
C SER A 31 0.43 -3.17 9.96
N LEU A 32 1.68 -2.71 9.97
CA LEU A 32 2.35 -2.00 8.89
C LEU A 32 3.31 -2.96 8.17
N VAL A 33 2.91 -3.39 6.97
CA VAL A 33 3.63 -4.40 6.17
C VAL A 33 4.23 -3.76 4.93
N GLY A 34 5.52 -3.97 4.70
CA GLY A 34 6.22 -3.61 3.48
C GLY A 34 6.18 -4.73 2.45
N LEU A 35 5.76 -4.43 1.23
CA LEU A 35 5.90 -5.32 0.07
C LEU A 35 7.05 -4.82 -0.80
N LEU A 36 8.23 -5.39 -0.62
CA LEU A 36 9.47 -4.92 -1.24
C LEU A 36 9.92 -5.84 -2.38
N GLY A 37 10.58 -5.26 -3.35
CA GLY A 37 11.14 -6.00 -4.48
C GLY A 37 11.38 -5.11 -5.70
N PRO A 38 12.13 -5.59 -6.70
CA PRO A 38 12.48 -4.82 -7.89
C PRO A 38 11.24 -4.42 -8.71
N SER A 39 11.41 -3.42 -9.57
CA SER A 39 10.36 -3.02 -10.50
C SER A 39 9.98 -4.18 -11.43
N GLY A 40 8.68 -4.36 -11.66
CA GLY A 40 8.17 -5.43 -12.53
C GLY A 40 8.05 -6.82 -11.88
N CYS A 41 8.44 -7.02 -10.61
CA CYS A 41 8.34 -8.33 -9.95
C CYS A 41 6.91 -8.79 -9.62
N GLY A 42 5.89 -7.94 -9.80
CA GLY A 42 4.49 -8.29 -9.57
C GLY A 42 3.78 -7.56 -8.43
N LYS A 43 4.43 -6.64 -7.69
CA LYS A 43 3.85 -5.91 -6.53
C LYS A 43 2.51 -5.25 -6.84
N THR A 44 2.45 -4.39 -7.87
CA THR A 44 1.19 -3.73 -8.29
C THR A 44 0.10 -4.76 -8.65
N THR A 45 0.47 -5.88 -9.27
CA THR A 45 -0.49 -6.94 -9.61
C THR A 45 -1.04 -7.61 -8.36
N LEU A 46 -0.18 -7.91 -7.38
CA LEU A 46 -0.60 -8.42 -6.08
C LEU A 46 -1.50 -7.42 -5.36
N MET A 47 -1.12 -6.14 -5.29
CA MET A 47 -1.94 -5.10 -4.64
C MET A 47 -3.32 -4.94 -5.29
N ARG A 48 -3.39 -4.97 -6.62
CA ARG A 48 -4.68 -4.96 -7.34
C ARG A 48 -5.52 -6.20 -7.05
N SER A 49 -4.89 -7.35 -6.79
CA SER A 49 -5.61 -8.55 -6.35
C SER A 49 -6.19 -8.37 -4.95
N LEU A 50 -5.45 -7.74 -4.03
CA LEU A 50 -5.94 -7.44 -2.68
C LEU A 50 -7.19 -6.55 -2.72
N VAL A 51 -7.21 -5.52 -3.57
CA VAL A 51 -8.38 -4.63 -3.67
C VAL A 51 -9.48 -5.16 -4.60
N GLY A 52 -9.30 -6.35 -5.19
CA GLY A 52 -10.30 -7.00 -6.04
C GLY A 52 -10.47 -6.38 -7.43
N THR A 53 -9.49 -5.60 -7.91
CA THR A 53 -9.52 -4.98 -9.26
C THR A 53 -8.73 -5.81 -10.30
N GLN A 54 -8.12 -6.92 -9.87
CA GLN A 54 -7.36 -7.85 -10.72
C GLN A 54 -8.12 -9.17 -10.88
N ILE A 55 -8.26 -9.64 -12.11
CA ILE A 55 -8.74 -11.01 -12.37
C ILE A 55 -7.65 -11.98 -11.95
N VAL A 56 -7.99 -12.90 -11.04
CA VAL A 56 -7.10 -13.96 -10.58
C VAL A 56 -7.30 -15.24 -11.42
N ALA A 57 -6.21 -15.95 -11.69
CA ALA A 57 -6.23 -17.21 -12.44
C ALA A 57 -6.41 -18.43 -11.53
N GLY A 58 -6.09 -18.31 -10.25
CA GLY A 58 -6.24 -19.37 -9.25
C GLY A 58 -5.99 -18.82 -7.84
N GLY A 59 -6.36 -19.61 -6.84
CA GLY A 59 -6.27 -19.23 -5.44
C GLY A 59 -7.37 -18.30 -4.98
N SER A 60 -7.21 -17.75 -3.77
CA SER A 60 -8.18 -16.85 -3.14
C SER A 60 -7.51 -15.66 -2.46
N VAL A 61 -8.24 -14.56 -2.36
CA VAL A 61 -7.87 -13.37 -1.59
C VAL A 61 -9.08 -12.96 -0.75
N GLU A 62 -8.88 -12.90 0.55
CA GLU A 62 -9.88 -12.45 1.52
C GLU A 62 -9.37 -11.28 2.33
N LEU A 63 -10.25 -10.31 2.56
CA LEU A 63 -10.02 -9.18 3.45
C LEU A 63 -11.08 -9.22 4.55
N PHE A 64 -10.63 -9.29 5.81
CA PHE A 64 -11.53 -9.38 6.97
C PHE A 64 -12.58 -10.51 6.82
N GLY A 65 -12.16 -11.69 6.30
CA GLY A 65 -13.00 -12.85 6.07
C GLY A 65 -13.97 -12.73 4.90
N GLN A 66 -13.85 -11.73 4.05
CA GLN A 66 -14.68 -11.55 2.87
C GLN A 66 -13.84 -11.59 1.58
N PRO A 67 -14.35 -12.15 0.48
CA PRO A 67 -13.65 -12.16 -0.79
C PRO A 67 -13.28 -10.73 -1.25
N ALA A 68 -12.05 -10.54 -1.72
CA ALA A 68 -11.57 -9.26 -2.23
C ALA A 68 -12.51 -8.71 -3.32
N GLY A 69 -12.76 -7.40 -3.30
CA GLY A 69 -13.68 -6.75 -4.24
C GLY A 69 -15.16 -6.84 -3.83
N SER A 70 -15.51 -7.52 -2.73
CA SER A 70 -16.89 -7.56 -2.22
C SER A 70 -17.43 -6.15 -1.97
N PRO A 71 -18.72 -5.86 -2.26
CA PRO A 71 -19.31 -4.53 -2.04
C PRO A 71 -19.15 -4.02 -0.61
N ALA A 72 -19.25 -4.91 0.39
CA ALA A 72 -19.09 -4.58 1.80
C ALA A 72 -17.69 -4.09 2.19
N LEU A 73 -16.68 -4.36 1.36
CA LEU A 73 -15.29 -3.91 1.60
C LEU A 73 -15.01 -2.50 1.06
N ARG A 74 -15.87 -1.94 0.21
CA ARG A 74 -15.61 -0.66 -0.48
C ARG A 74 -15.38 0.52 0.46
N SER A 75 -16.05 0.56 1.60
CA SER A 75 -15.86 1.58 2.62
C SER A 75 -14.74 1.25 3.63
N GLN A 76 -14.23 0.00 3.62
CA GLN A 76 -13.26 -0.49 4.57
C GLN A 76 -11.83 -0.51 4.01
N VAL A 77 -11.67 -0.37 2.68
CA VAL A 77 -10.38 -0.48 1.99
C VAL A 77 -10.10 0.79 1.21
N GLY A 78 -9.00 1.46 1.55
CA GLY A 78 -8.44 2.56 0.77
C GLY A 78 -7.33 2.04 -0.14
N TYR A 79 -7.29 2.53 -1.38
CA TYR A 79 -6.24 2.17 -2.33
C TYR A 79 -5.62 3.43 -2.96
N VAL A 80 -4.31 3.55 -2.84
CA VAL A 80 -3.52 4.59 -3.51
C VAL A 80 -2.70 3.92 -4.60
N THR A 81 -2.93 4.34 -5.83
CA THR A 81 -2.21 3.87 -7.01
C THR A 81 -0.92 4.68 -7.21
N GLN A 82 0.06 4.12 -7.92
CA GLN A 82 1.32 4.78 -8.24
C GLN A 82 1.12 6.13 -8.97
N ALA A 83 0.17 6.19 -9.91
CA ALA A 83 -0.24 7.46 -10.51
C ALA A 83 -1.36 8.09 -9.67
N PRO A 84 -1.36 9.43 -9.47
CA PRO A 84 -2.43 10.09 -8.73
C PRO A 84 -3.81 9.81 -9.34
N SER A 85 -4.76 9.35 -8.50
CA SER A 85 -6.13 9.00 -8.92
C SER A 85 -7.11 10.09 -8.48
N VAL A 86 -6.81 11.34 -8.85
CA VAL A 86 -7.58 12.55 -8.51
C VAL A 86 -7.79 13.42 -9.74
N TYR A 87 -8.78 14.29 -9.71
CA TYR A 87 -9.09 15.21 -10.80
C TYR A 87 -8.14 16.40 -10.78
N ALA A 88 -7.35 16.57 -11.83
CA ALA A 88 -6.32 17.61 -11.94
C ALA A 88 -6.90 19.00 -12.11
N ASP A 89 -8.11 19.13 -12.60
CA ASP A 89 -8.86 20.37 -12.86
C ASP A 89 -9.67 20.87 -11.66
N LEU A 90 -9.83 20.07 -10.62
CA LEU A 90 -10.48 20.43 -9.37
C LEU A 90 -9.46 20.90 -8.33
N THR A 91 -9.89 21.72 -7.38
CA THR A 91 -9.13 22.05 -6.17
C THR A 91 -9.01 20.83 -5.24
N VAL A 92 -8.09 20.87 -4.28
CA VAL A 92 -7.97 19.85 -3.25
C VAL A 92 -9.30 19.64 -2.52
N SER A 93 -9.93 20.71 -2.08
CA SER A 93 -11.22 20.70 -1.39
C SER A 93 -12.34 20.10 -2.25
N GLU A 94 -12.43 20.47 -3.53
CA GLU A 94 -13.45 19.94 -4.45
C GLU A 94 -13.25 18.44 -4.71
N ASN A 95 -11.99 17.99 -4.92
CA ASN A 95 -11.69 16.55 -5.03
C ASN A 95 -12.19 15.79 -3.81
N LEU A 96 -11.82 16.23 -2.62
CA LEU A 96 -12.16 15.51 -1.39
C LEU A 96 -13.66 15.51 -1.10
N ARG A 97 -14.37 16.62 -1.38
CA ARG A 97 -15.84 16.68 -1.27
C ARG A 97 -16.52 15.76 -2.27
N TYR A 98 -16.02 15.69 -3.51
CA TYR A 98 -16.52 14.76 -4.51
C TYR A 98 -16.40 13.31 -4.02
N PHE A 99 -15.20 12.88 -3.59
CA PHE A 99 -14.99 11.54 -3.10
C PHE A 99 -15.72 11.26 -1.77
N ALA A 100 -15.88 12.24 -0.89
CA ALA A 100 -16.71 12.11 0.31
C ALA A 100 -18.17 11.80 -0.05
N THR A 101 -18.71 12.44 -1.10
CA THR A 101 -20.05 12.16 -1.60
C THR A 101 -20.15 10.75 -2.16
N VAL A 102 -19.16 10.31 -2.97
CA VAL A 102 -19.12 8.95 -3.54
C VAL A 102 -19.07 7.87 -2.45
N LEU A 103 -18.30 8.15 -1.37
CA LEU A 103 -18.15 7.23 -0.24
C LEU A 103 -19.30 7.34 0.80
N ALA A 104 -20.24 8.26 0.60
CA ALA A 104 -21.34 8.58 1.52
C ALA A 104 -20.83 8.90 2.95
N VAL A 105 -19.69 9.63 3.05
CA VAL A 105 -19.14 10.12 4.33
C VAL A 105 -19.45 11.60 4.52
N PRO A 106 -19.48 12.09 5.78
CA PRO A 106 -19.77 13.51 6.06
C PRO A 106 -18.76 14.44 5.38
N PRO A 107 -19.18 15.63 4.89
CA PRO A 107 -18.27 16.61 4.28
C PRO A 107 -17.11 17.04 5.21
N THR A 108 -17.31 17.01 6.52
CA THR A 108 -16.29 17.30 7.53
C THR A 108 -15.10 16.32 7.50
N ALA A 109 -15.28 15.14 6.89
CA ALA A 109 -14.18 14.20 6.66
C ALA A 109 -13.11 14.80 5.74
N ALA A 110 -13.50 15.65 4.77
CA ALA A 110 -12.55 16.32 3.87
C ALA A 110 -11.60 17.23 4.65
N ASP A 111 -12.12 18.05 5.56
CA ASP A 111 -11.29 18.99 6.34
C ASP A 111 -10.32 18.22 7.26
N ARG A 112 -10.77 17.13 7.84
CA ARG A 112 -9.91 16.25 8.65
C ARG A 112 -8.75 15.71 7.84
N VAL A 113 -9.01 15.04 6.71
CA VAL A 113 -7.94 14.39 5.94
C VAL A 113 -6.99 15.39 5.27
N ILE A 114 -7.46 16.60 4.92
CA ILE A 114 -6.59 17.71 4.45
C ILE A 114 -5.52 18.03 5.50
N ASN A 115 -5.93 18.11 6.77
CA ASN A 115 -5.00 18.36 7.88
C ASN A 115 -4.08 17.18 8.13
N ASP A 116 -4.62 15.94 8.13
CA ASP A 116 -3.86 14.72 8.37
C ASP A 116 -2.70 14.54 7.37
N VAL A 117 -2.91 14.93 6.10
CA VAL A 117 -1.85 14.84 5.07
C VAL A 117 -1.06 16.15 4.88
N GLY A 118 -1.29 17.17 5.71
CA GLY A 118 -0.55 18.44 5.68
C GLY A 118 -0.83 19.31 4.44
N LEU A 119 -2.04 19.26 3.89
CA LEU A 119 -2.45 20.05 2.71
C LEU A 119 -3.25 21.31 3.04
N GLY A 120 -3.33 21.74 4.30
CA GLY A 120 -4.16 22.88 4.74
C GLY A 120 -3.89 24.18 3.98
N ARG A 121 -2.63 24.43 3.57
CA ARG A 121 -2.26 25.62 2.77
C ARG A 121 -2.70 25.56 1.31
N HIS A 122 -3.04 24.38 0.81
CA HIS A 122 -3.37 24.10 -0.58
C HIS A 122 -4.84 23.75 -0.80
N THR A 123 -5.70 23.95 0.21
CA THR A 123 -7.12 23.56 0.19
C THR A 123 -7.84 24.06 -1.07
N ASP A 124 -7.60 25.30 -1.48
CA ASP A 124 -8.23 25.93 -2.65
C ASP A 124 -7.32 25.92 -3.89
N THR A 125 -6.18 25.21 -3.84
CA THR A 125 -5.28 25.09 -4.99
C THR A 125 -5.78 24.00 -5.93
N VAL A 126 -5.81 24.30 -7.24
CA VAL A 126 -6.13 23.30 -8.28
C VAL A 126 -5.04 22.23 -8.30
N VAL A 127 -5.45 20.96 -8.24
CA VAL A 127 -4.53 19.81 -8.09
C VAL A 127 -3.47 19.75 -9.18
N GLY A 128 -3.81 20.07 -10.42
CA GLY A 128 -2.85 20.13 -11.52
C GLY A 128 -1.73 21.16 -11.39
N ARG A 129 -1.83 22.10 -10.44
CA ARG A 129 -0.79 23.11 -10.12
C ARG A 129 0.11 22.70 -8.95
N LEU A 130 -0.22 21.60 -8.29
CA LEU A 130 0.55 21.06 -7.18
C LEU A 130 1.79 20.31 -7.68
N SER A 131 2.83 20.23 -6.86
CA SER A 131 3.95 19.32 -7.09
C SER A 131 3.49 17.86 -7.08
N GLY A 132 4.28 16.95 -7.68
CA GLY A 132 3.95 15.52 -7.69
C GLY A 132 3.73 14.94 -6.28
N GLY A 133 4.55 15.37 -5.30
CA GLY A 133 4.40 14.96 -3.91
C GLY A 133 3.11 15.46 -3.25
N GLU A 134 2.68 16.69 -3.55
CA GLU A 134 1.41 17.22 -3.06
C GLU A 134 0.22 16.49 -3.71
N GLN A 135 0.29 16.18 -5.02
CA GLN A 135 -0.73 15.39 -5.71
C GLN A 135 -0.85 13.98 -5.11
N ALA A 136 0.28 13.33 -4.77
CA ALA A 136 0.29 12.03 -4.09
C ALA A 136 -0.41 12.12 -2.71
N ARG A 137 -0.22 13.22 -1.97
CA ARG A 137 -0.93 13.47 -0.71
C ARG A 137 -2.43 13.69 -0.91
N VAL A 138 -2.87 14.34 -2.00
CA VAL A 138 -4.31 14.43 -2.32
C VAL A 138 -4.89 13.04 -2.56
N SER A 139 -4.18 12.18 -3.30
CA SER A 139 -4.59 10.78 -3.52
C SER A 139 -4.67 9.99 -2.21
N LEU A 140 -3.70 10.19 -1.31
CA LEU A 140 -3.73 9.58 0.03
C LEU A 140 -4.90 10.10 0.85
N ALA A 141 -5.18 11.41 0.82
CA ALA A 141 -6.32 12.01 1.52
C ALA A 141 -7.65 11.41 1.05
N THR A 142 -7.82 11.17 -0.27
CA THR A 142 -9.03 10.52 -0.79
C THR A 142 -9.18 9.09 -0.26
N ALA A 143 -8.08 8.33 -0.15
CA ALA A 143 -8.12 6.99 0.40
C ALA A 143 -8.43 6.95 1.91
N LEU A 144 -8.12 8.03 2.64
CA LEU A 144 -8.36 8.17 4.09
C LEU A 144 -9.77 8.68 4.45
N LEU A 145 -10.56 9.20 3.49
CA LEU A 145 -11.87 9.82 3.75
C LEU A 145 -12.81 8.95 4.56
N GLY A 146 -12.91 7.66 4.20
CA GLY A 146 -13.78 6.69 4.85
C GLY A 146 -13.24 6.11 6.16
N SER A 147 -12.11 6.58 6.67
CA SER A 147 -11.39 5.93 7.80
C SER A 147 -11.26 4.43 7.60
N PRO A 148 -10.59 3.99 6.52
CA PRO A 148 -10.54 2.58 6.14
C PRO A 148 -9.82 1.74 7.20
N ARG A 149 -10.22 0.47 7.31
CA ARG A 149 -9.55 -0.53 8.15
C ARG A 149 -8.27 -1.06 7.51
N LEU A 150 -8.20 -0.99 6.17
CA LEU A 150 -7.03 -1.40 5.37
C LEU A 150 -6.67 -0.30 4.36
N LEU A 151 -5.39 0.07 4.34
CA LEU A 151 -4.79 0.90 3.30
C LEU A 151 -3.82 0.07 2.46
N VAL A 152 -4.04 0.05 1.16
CA VAL A 152 -3.15 -0.54 0.16
C VAL A 152 -2.47 0.60 -0.59
N LEU A 153 -1.15 0.74 -0.46
CA LEU A 153 -0.39 1.89 -0.94
C LEU A 153 0.67 1.43 -1.95
N ASP A 154 0.44 1.71 -3.24
CA ASP A 154 1.32 1.27 -4.32
C ASP A 154 2.37 2.34 -4.64
N GLU A 155 3.58 2.15 -4.14
CA GLU A 155 4.75 3.05 -4.27
C GLU A 155 4.45 4.51 -3.85
N PRO A 156 3.85 4.76 -2.66
CA PRO A 156 3.34 6.08 -2.28
C PRO A 156 4.43 7.13 -2.03
N THR A 157 5.69 6.72 -1.93
CA THR A 157 6.84 7.57 -1.59
C THR A 157 7.73 7.88 -2.79
N VAL A 158 7.42 7.32 -3.96
CA VAL A 158 8.21 7.53 -5.18
C VAL A 158 8.14 8.98 -5.63
N GLY A 159 9.32 9.55 -5.94
CA GLY A 159 9.44 10.92 -6.42
C GLY A 159 9.27 12.01 -5.35
N LEU A 160 9.15 11.63 -4.07
CA LEU A 160 9.10 12.55 -2.96
C LEU A 160 10.51 12.95 -2.51
N ASP A 161 10.65 14.21 -2.09
CA ASP A 161 11.85 14.63 -1.37
C ASP A 161 11.97 13.92 0.00
N PRO A 162 13.17 13.88 0.61
CA PRO A 162 13.39 13.13 1.85
C PRO A 162 12.52 13.59 3.03
N LEU A 163 12.18 14.87 3.13
CA LEU A 163 11.36 15.41 4.21
C LEU A 163 9.92 14.94 4.10
N LEU A 164 9.33 15.07 2.91
CA LEU A 164 7.98 14.59 2.62
C LEU A 164 7.86 13.08 2.80
N ARG A 165 8.86 12.33 2.37
CA ARG A 165 8.92 10.87 2.55
C ARG A 165 8.90 10.50 4.03
N ARG A 166 9.73 11.15 4.84
CA ARG A 166 9.77 10.95 6.29
C ARG A 166 8.40 11.23 6.93
N ASP A 167 7.77 12.34 6.56
CA ASP A 167 6.49 12.76 7.14
C ASP A 167 5.36 11.79 6.80
N LEU A 168 5.36 11.21 5.57
CA LEU A 168 4.40 10.15 5.21
C LEU A 168 4.62 8.87 6.02
N TRP A 169 5.87 8.46 6.26
CA TRP A 169 6.14 7.29 7.09
C TRP A 169 5.72 7.49 8.54
N VAL A 170 5.86 8.71 9.08
CA VAL A 170 5.32 9.05 10.42
C VAL A 170 3.79 8.92 10.42
N LEU A 171 3.11 9.39 9.38
CA LEU A 171 1.66 9.24 9.25
C LEU A 171 1.25 7.75 9.15
N PHE A 172 1.96 6.93 8.36
CA PHE A 172 1.66 5.50 8.23
C PHE A 172 1.83 4.77 9.57
N ALA A 173 2.88 5.06 10.32
CA ALA A 173 3.09 4.50 11.66
C ALA A 173 1.98 4.93 12.64
N ALA A 174 1.55 6.19 12.61
CA ALA A 174 0.44 6.66 13.43
C ALA A 174 -0.89 5.97 13.08
N LEU A 175 -1.18 5.78 11.79
CA LEU A 175 -2.37 5.05 11.33
C LEU A 175 -2.35 3.59 11.78
N ALA A 176 -1.20 2.91 11.67
CA ALA A 176 -1.05 1.54 12.16
C ALA A 176 -1.27 1.45 13.67
N SER A 177 -0.68 2.37 14.44
CA SER A 177 -0.85 2.45 15.90
C SER A 177 -2.30 2.72 16.33
N SER A 178 -3.10 3.37 15.46
CA SER A 178 -4.54 3.59 15.68
C SER A 178 -5.42 2.41 15.23
N GLY A 179 -4.81 1.32 14.74
CA GLY A 179 -5.50 0.09 14.36
C GLY A 179 -5.79 -0.08 12.86
N THR A 180 -5.40 0.87 12.02
CA THR A 180 -5.48 0.70 10.55
C THR A 180 -4.40 -0.29 10.10
N THR A 181 -4.75 -1.25 9.26
CA THR A 181 -3.78 -2.13 8.61
C THR A 181 -3.22 -1.45 7.37
N LEU A 182 -1.90 -1.49 7.16
CA LEU A 182 -1.28 -0.93 5.97
C LEU A 182 -0.44 -2.00 5.26
N ILE A 183 -0.55 -2.04 3.93
CA ILE A 183 0.41 -2.71 3.07
C ILE A 183 0.97 -1.68 2.08
N VAL A 184 2.29 -1.48 2.12
CA VAL A 184 3.00 -0.43 1.37
C VAL A 184 3.99 -1.10 0.44
N SER A 185 3.82 -0.92 -0.88
CA SER A 185 4.85 -1.38 -1.82
C SER A 185 5.98 -0.37 -1.96
N SER A 186 7.18 -0.88 -2.09
CA SER A 186 8.36 -0.07 -2.41
C SER A 186 9.40 -0.88 -3.19
N HIS A 187 10.25 -0.18 -3.91
CA HIS A 187 11.49 -0.72 -4.47
C HIS A 187 12.74 -0.14 -3.76
N VAL A 188 12.52 0.71 -2.74
CA VAL A 188 13.58 1.33 -1.92
C VAL A 188 13.80 0.47 -0.69
N MET A 189 14.94 -0.23 -0.63
CA MET A 189 15.21 -1.19 0.44
C MET A 189 15.38 -0.54 1.82
N GLU A 190 15.85 0.73 1.88
CA GLU A 190 15.96 1.50 3.13
C GLU A 190 14.59 1.74 3.82
N GLU A 191 13.49 1.65 3.08
CA GLU A 191 12.13 1.77 3.65
C GLU A 191 11.71 0.51 4.45
N ALA A 192 12.44 -0.60 4.30
CA ALA A 192 12.21 -1.83 5.06
C ALA A 192 12.19 -1.61 6.58
N GLU A 193 13.13 -0.81 7.10
CA GLU A 193 13.26 -0.51 8.53
C GLU A 193 12.05 0.19 9.15
N ARG A 194 11.19 0.76 8.31
CA ARG A 194 9.99 1.48 8.74
C ARG A 194 8.77 0.58 8.92
N CYS A 195 8.88 -0.66 8.46
CA CYS A 195 7.80 -1.64 8.50
C CYS A 195 7.99 -2.60 9.68
N GLN A 196 6.87 -3.12 10.21
CA GLN A 196 6.89 -4.14 11.26
C GLN A 196 7.15 -5.55 10.69
N ARG A 197 6.82 -5.74 9.41
CA ARG A 197 6.95 -7.01 8.68
C ARG A 197 7.19 -6.73 7.21
N LEU A 198 7.94 -7.60 6.57
CA LEU A 198 8.35 -7.48 5.18
C LEU A 198 7.92 -8.72 4.40
N LEU A 199 7.30 -8.49 3.26
CA LEU A 199 7.11 -9.46 2.19
C LEU A 199 8.10 -9.11 1.08
N LEU A 200 9.16 -9.88 0.93
CA LEU A 200 10.14 -9.68 -0.13
C LEU A 200 9.70 -10.44 -1.38
N MET A 201 9.45 -9.70 -2.46
CA MET A 201 8.88 -10.27 -3.68
C MET A 201 9.87 -10.22 -4.85
N ARG A 202 9.98 -11.33 -5.58
CA ARG A 202 10.73 -11.43 -6.84
C ARG A 202 10.07 -12.41 -7.79
N ASP A 203 10.06 -12.10 -9.08
CA ASP A 203 9.58 -12.98 -10.17
C ASP A 203 8.20 -13.61 -9.89
N GLY A 204 7.31 -12.81 -9.26
CA GLY A 204 5.95 -13.23 -8.94
C GLY A 204 5.82 -14.12 -7.71
N GLN A 205 6.86 -14.30 -6.91
CA GLN A 205 6.88 -15.13 -5.70
C GLN A 205 7.30 -14.30 -4.48
N ILE A 206 6.87 -14.74 -3.28
CA ILE A 206 7.39 -14.23 -2.01
C ILE A 206 8.62 -15.04 -1.64
N LEU A 207 9.78 -14.38 -1.60
CA LEU A 207 11.05 -14.98 -1.20
C LEU A 207 11.20 -15.07 0.31
N ALA A 208 10.66 -14.07 1.02
CA ALA A 208 10.74 -14.01 2.47
C ALA A 208 9.54 -13.26 3.03
N ASP A 209 9.14 -13.66 4.23
CA ASP A 209 8.02 -13.11 4.98
C ASP A 209 8.41 -13.12 6.47
N ASP A 210 8.93 -11.99 6.96
CA ASP A 210 9.47 -11.89 8.32
C ASP A 210 9.58 -10.45 8.80
N SER A 211 10.01 -10.23 10.07
CA SER A 211 10.37 -8.91 10.54
C SER A 211 11.69 -8.42 9.91
N PRO A 212 11.91 -7.10 9.84
CA PRO A 212 13.17 -6.53 9.38
C PRO A 212 14.40 -7.12 10.08
N GLU A 213 14.35 -7.20 11.40
CA GLU A 213 15.46 -7.71 12.23
C GLU A 213 15.72 -9.20 11.98
N ALA A 214 14.66 -10.00 11.84
CA ALA A 214 14.79 -11.44 11.58
C ALA A 214 15.39 -11.70 10.21
N LEU A 215 15.06 -10.90 9.18
CA LEU A 215 15.65 -11.01 7.84
C LEU A 215 17.14 -10.71 7.86
N LEU A 216 17.57 -9.63 8.51
CA LEU A 216 18.99 -9.30 8.64
C LEU A 216 19.75 -10.37 9.42
N ALA A 217 19.19 -10.85 10.54
CA ALA A 217 19.80 -11.91 11.34
C ALA A 217 19.95 -13.23 10.55
N ARG A 218 18.91 -13.63 9.80
CA ARG A 218 18.87 -14.86 9.00
C ARG A 218 19.91 -14.86 7.88
N THR A 219 20.10 -13.70 7.24
CA THR A 219 21.05 -13.55 6.12
C THR A 219 22.45 -13.19 6.57
N GLY A 220 22.65 -12.81 7.84
CA GLY A 220 23.93 -12.28 8.34
C GLY A 220 24.33 -10.95 7.72
N SER A 221 23.36 -10.22 7.15
CA SER A 221 23.59 -8.97 6.43
C SER A 221 23.48 -7.77 7.36
N THR A 222 24.15 -6.68 7.01
CA THR A 222 24.13 -5.41 7.75
C THR A 222 23.11 -4.42 7.21
N ASP A 223 22.61 -4.67 6.00
CA ASP A 223 21.63 -3.84 5.30
C ASP A 223 20.66 -4.70 4.47
N PHE A 224 19.51 -4.11 4.08
CA PHE A 224 18.45 -4.84 3.38
C PHE A 224 18.75 -5.13 1.91
N GLU A 225 19.61 -4.35 1.25
CA GLU A 225 20.01 -4.64 -0.12
C GLU A 225 20.85 -5.93 -0.15
N SER A 226 21.84 -6.03 0.74
CA SER A 226 22.66 -7.23 0.93
C SER A 226 21.82 -8.44 1.36
N ALA A 227 20.86 -8.24 2.27
CA ALA A 227 19.94 -9.31 2.70
C ALA A 227 19.08 -9.82 1.53
N PHE A 228 18.57 -8.93 0.70
CA PHE A 228 17.77 -9.31 -0.47
C PHE A 228 18.61 -10.09 -1.49
N ILE A 229 19.86 -9.68 -1.75
CA ILE A 229 20.80 -10.40 -2.64
C ILE A 229 21.07 -11.80 -2.07
N ALA A 230 21.38 -11.90 -0.77
CA ALA A 230 21.66 -13.18 -0.12
C ALA A 230 20.47 -14.17 -0.23
N LEU A 231 19.24 -13.69 -0.06
CA LEU A 231 18.02 -14.52 -0.23
C LEU A 231 17.80 -14.99 -1.68
N ILE A 232 18.27 -14.20 -2.66
CA ILE A 232 18.20 -14.58 -4.07
C ILE A 232 19.22 -15.69 -4.39
N GLU A 233 20.43 -15.54 -3.86
CA GLU A 233 21.53 -16.47 -4.13
C GLU A 233 21.36 -17.78 -3.37
N ASN A 234 20.75 -17.74 -2.18
CA ASN A 234 20.52 -18.89 -1.31
C ASN A 234 19.05 -18.99 -0.86
N PRO A 235 18.12 -19.45 -1.73
CA PRO A 235 16.69 -19.52 -1.41
C PRO A 235 16.34 -20.46 -0.25
N SER A 236 17.29 -21.25 0.21
CA SER A 236 17.13 -22.21 1.32
C SER A 236 17.55 -21.64 2.69
N THR A 237 17.97 -20.41 2.72
CA THR A 237 18.30 -19.66 3.93
C THR A 237 17.07 -18.89 4.37
#